data_0620c068d1e0bc8b309d051067dd5703
#
_entry.id   0620c068d1e0bc8b309d051067dd5703
#
_cell.length_a   1.000
_cell.length_b   1.000
_cell.length_c   1.000
_cell.angle_alpha   90.00
_cell.angle_beta   90.00
_cell.angle_gamma   90.00
#
_symmetry.space_group_name_H-M   'P 1'
#
loop_
_entity.id
_entity.type
_entity.pdbx_description
1 polymer ?
#
loop_
_entity_poly.entity_id
_entity_poly.type
_entity_poly.pdbx_seq_one_letter_code
_entity_poly.pdbx_strand_id
1 'polypeptide(L)'
;EVEWDCIVLDEYHYGAWGKNAKSYYDKKDPAHSRAAETEHILTEDAGSRKEIEAREIYDEGLMPLKTKAYLYLSGTPFRAISSGEFIEEQIYNWTYSDEQQAKEAWSSDEPNPYAQLPKMVMLTYQLPDSIREIAEQGEFDEFDLNEFFSAEDDTFEHEEYVQKWLDLIRGSYTENIVTELKLGTEKPPMPFSDSRFLSYLQHTYWFLPSVAACKAMARLLRKPVNRFFSDYEVIVAAGNEAGMGAKAVEPVYDAMGDPQKTKTITLSCGKLSTGVTIKPWTGILMLRNSSSPETYFQAAFRVQSPWTTRDEWGSEVILKPLCYVFDFAPNRALKQVQEYSCNLNVEETNPEKKVAKFIEFLPILAYDGSSM
;
A
#
# COMPACT_ATOMS: atom_id res chain seq x y z
N GLU A 1 -34.26 25.77 -0.21
CA GLU A 1 -32.83 25.34 -0.05
C GLU A 1 -32.76 24.48 1.21
N VAL A 2 -32.14 23.30 1.11
CA VAL A 2 -31.94 22.41 2.27
C VAL A 2 -30.62 22.83 2.92
N GLU A 3 -30.66 23.11 4.23
CA GLU A 3 -29.47 23.31 5.04
C GLU A 3 -29.16 21.99 5.78
N TRP A 4 -27.93 21.48 5.62
CA TRP A 4 -27.48 20.26 6.26
C TRP A 4 -26.89 20.57 7.64
N ASP A 5 -27.02 19.68 8.60
CA ASP A 5 -26.40 19.87 9.91
C ASP A 5 -24.89 19.62 9.85
N CYS A 6 -24.45 18.65 9.06
CA CYS A 6 -23.05 18.34 8.83
C CYS A 6 -22.84 17.75 7.44
N ILE A 7 -21.75 18.13 6.79
CA ILE A 7 -21.25 17.50 5.58
C ILE A 7 -19.93 16.80 5.95
N VAL A 8 -19.85 15.49 5.62
CA VAL A 8 -18.65 14.68 5.83
C VAL A 8 -17.90 14.57 4.51
N LEU A 9 -16.63 14.99 4.51
CA LEU A 9 -15.73 14.95 3.36
C LEU A 9 -14.68 13.88 3.63
N ASP A 10 -14.83 12.73 2.97
CA ASP A 10 -13.90 11.62 3.07
C ASP A 10 -12.73 11.79 2.09
N GLU A 11 -11.57 11.20 2.43
CA GLU A 11 -10.32 11.28 1.65
C GLU A 11 -9.89 12.72 1.33
N TYR A 12 -9.99 13.61 2.31
CA TYR A 12 -9.74 15.05 2.17
C TYR A 12 -8.37 15.39 1.56
N HIS A 13 -7.37 14.55 1.79
CA HIS A 13 -6.00 14.72 1.27
C HIS A 13 -5.91 14.67 -0.27
N TYR A 14 -6.90 14.11 -0.97
CA TYR A 14 -6.92 14.04 -2.45
C TYR A 14 -7.13 15.39 -3.12
N GLY A 15 -7.35 16.47 -2.34
CA GLY A 15 -7.62 17.79 -2.93
C GLY A 15 -8.86 17.78 -3.83
N ALA A 16 -9.80 16.85 -3.57
CA ALA A 16 -11.02 16.63 -4.36
C ALA A 16 -11.88 17.89 -4.51
N TRP A 17 -11.56 18.91 -3.77
CA TRP A 17 -12.34 20.14 -3.62
C TRP A 17 -11.70 21.35 -4.32
N GLY A 18 -10.54 21.18 -4.96
CA GLY A 18 -9.95 22.17 -5.85
C GLY A 18 -10.66 22.25 -7.22
N LYS A 19 -9.93 22.58 -8.26
CA LYS A 19 -10.45 22.75 -9.65
C LYS A 19 -11.26 21.55 -10.16
N ASN A 20 -10.96 20.33 -9.66
CA ASN A 20 -11.63 19.11 -10.07
C ASN A 20 -13.04 18.98 -9.51
N ALA A 21 -13.33 19.48 -8.31
CA ALA A 21 -14.68 19.48 -7.76
C ALA A 21 -15.64 20.36 -8.57
N LYS A 22 -15.14 21.48 -9.11
CA LYS A 22 -15.93 22.32 -10.03
C LYS A 22 -16.43 21.55 -11.23
N SER A 23 -15.62 20.62 -11.78
CA SER A 23 -16.01 19.83 -12.95
C SER A 23 -17.07 18.77 -12.66
N TYR A 24 -17.16 18.27 -11.43
CA TYR A 24 -18.22 17.34 -11.02
C TYR A 24 -19.58 18.01 -10.87
N TYR A 25 -19.61 19.29 -10.53
CA TYR A 25 -20.84 20.06 -10.34
C TYR A 25 -21.26 20.85 -11.59
N ASP A 26 -20.33 21.07 -12.53
CA ASP A 26 -20.62 21.75 -13.79
C ASP A 26 -21.15 20.75 -14.82
N LYS A 27 -22.45 20.47 -14.73
CA LYS A 27 -23.20 19.46 -15.52
C LYS A 27 -23.17 19.66 -17.05
N LYS A 28 -22.31 20.54 -17.58
CA LYS A 28 -22.37 20.93 -18.99
C LYS A 28 -21.47 20.15 -19.93
N ASP A 29 -20.53 19.31 -19.44
CA ASP A 29 -19.68 18.56 -20.37
C ASP A 29 -19.22 17.17 -19.83
N PRO A 30 -19.89 16.06 -20.27
CA PRO A 30 -19.51 14.70 -19.85
C PRO A 30 -18.14 14.23 -20.35
N ALA A 31 -17.56 14.92 -21.36
CA ALA A 31 -16.28 14.54 -21.95
C ALA A 31 -15.09 15.04 -21.12
N HIS A 32 -15.23 16.16 -20.40
CA HIS A 32 -14.17 16.71 -19.54
C HIS A 32 -13.94 15.91 -18.28
N SER A 33 -14.98 15.28 -17.72
CA SER A 33 -14.89 14.43 -16.54
C SER A 33 -13.96 13.23 -16.75
N ARG A 34 -13.99 12.58 -17.92
CA ARG A 34 -13.13 11.42 -18.24
C ARG A 34 -11.66 11.79 -18.44
N ALA A 35 -11.39 12.96 -19.02
CA ALA A 35 -10.03 13.42 -19.27
C ALA A 35 -9.31 13.81 -17.97
N ALA A 36 -10.01 14.46 -17.04
CA ALA A 36 -9.46 14.84 -15.73
C ALA A 36 -9.11 13.62 -14.87
N GLU A 37 -9.92 12.56 -14.88
CA GLU A 37 -9.65 11.31 -14.15
C GLU A 37 -8.43 10.56 -14.72
N THR A 38 -8.26 10.59 -16.05
CA THR A 38 -7.11 9.96 -16.73
C THR A 38 -5.83 10.74 -16.45
N GLU A 39 -5.90 12.06 -16.41
CA GLU A 39 -4.75 12.95 -16.15
C GLU A 39 -4.29 12.84 -14.68
N HIS A 40 -5.21 12.64 -13.73
CA HIS A 40 -4.86 12.46 -12.31
C HIS A 40 -4.11 11.14 -12.06
N ILE A 41 -4.48 10.07 -12.76
CA ILE A 41 -3.80 8.77 -12.67
C ILE A 41 -2.40 8.84 -13.31
N LEU A 42 -2.24 9.63 -14.37
CA LEU A 42 -0.97 9.80 -15.08
C LEU A 42 -0.03 10.81 -14.40
N THR A 43 -0.55 11.78 -13.62
CA THR A 43 0.27 12.78 -12.91
C THR A 43 0.84 12.27 -11.59
N GLU A 44 0.33 11.21 -11.00
CA GLU A 44 0.98 10.52 -9.88
C GLU A 44 2.33 9.90 -10.29
N ASP A 45 2.48 9.46 -11.55
CA ASP A 45 3.74 8.92 -12.08
C ASP A 45 4.73 10.02 -12.52
N ALA A 46 4.27 11.26 -12.77
CA ALA A 46 5.10 12.38 -13.17
C ALA A 46 5.52 13.27 -11.97
N GLY A 47 5.66 12.66 -10.81
CA GLY A 47 5.89 13.32 -9.53
C GLY A 47 7.03 14.32 -9.51
N SER A 48 6.80 15.34 -8.76
CA SER A 48 7.67 16.26 -8.05
C SER A 48 7.90 17.68 -8.61
N ARG A 49 7.53 18.05 -9.81
CA ARG A 49 7.70 19.46 -10.22
C ARG A 49 6.41 20.28 -10.37
N LYS A 50 5.25 19.67 -10.47
CA LYS A 50 3.94 20.38 -10.56
C LYS A 50 3.15 20.47 -9.25
N GLU A 51 3.57 19.75 -8.20
CA GLU A 51 2.89 19.78 -6.89
C GLU A 51 3.06 21.11 -6.14
N ILE A 52 4.01 21.95 -6.55
CA ILE A 52 4.29 23.24 -5.86
C ILE A 52 3.30 24.34 -6.28
N GLU A 53 2.60 24.21 -7.40
CA GLU A 53 1.69 25.24 -7.91
C GLU A 53 0.20 25.05 -7.52
N ALA A 54 -0.20 23.93 -6.93
CA ALA A 54 -1.59 23.67 -6.52
C ALA A 54 -1.88 24.10 -5.07
N ARG A 55 -1.32 25.21 -4.59
CA ARG A 55 -1.79 25.93 -3.40
C ARG A 55 -3.05 26.72 -3.73
N GLU A 56 -4.12 26.06 -4.15
CA GLU A 56 -5.44 26.67 -4.14
C GLU A 56 -6.08 26.32 -2.80
N ILE A 57 -6.15 27.32 -1.91
CA ILE A 57 -6.89 27.35 -0.68
C ILE A 57 -8.31 26.88 -0.97
N TYR A 58 -8.77 25.88 -0.21
CA TYR A 58 -10.16 25.46 -0.19
C TYR A 58 -11.05 26.67 0.11
N ASP A 59 -12.00 26.96 -0.76
CA ASP A 59 -13.00 28.00 -0.54
C ASP A 59 -14.36 27.34 -0.33
N GLU A 60 -14.81 27.28 0.92
CA GLU A 60 -16.11 26.77 1.34
C GLU A 60 -17.26 27.48 0.60
N GLY A 61 -17.06 28.73 0.17
CA GLY A 61 -18.03 29.48 -0.61
C GLY A 61 -18.30 28.94 -2.00
N LEU A 62 -17.45 28.03 -2.52
CA LEU A 62 -17.63 27.39 -3.84
C LEU A 62 -18.55 26.16 -3.80
N MET A 63 -18.89 25.65 -2.62
CA MET A 63 -19.83 24.53 -2.51
C MET A 63 -21.27 24.98 -2.65
N PRO A 64 -22.04 24.32 -3.52
CA PRO A 64 -23.47 24.64 -3.72
C PRO A 64 -24.36 24.15 -2.56
N LEU A 65 -23.77 23.61 -1.50
CA LEU A 65 -24.45 23.01 -0.35
C LEU A 65 -24.30 23.93 0.87
N LYS A 66 -25.41 24.21 1.55
CA LYS A 66 -25.40 24.94 2.82
C LYS A 66 -25.31 23.94 3.98
N THR A 67 -24.39 24.16 4.90
CA THR A 67 -24.22 23.33 6.10
C THR A 67 -23.82 24.16 7.30
N LYS A 68 -24.11 23.65 8.50
CA LYS A 68 -23.67 24.24 9.77
C LYS A 68 -22.25 23.83 10.16
N ALA A 69 -21.80 22.64 9.71
CA ALA A 69 -20.49 22.12 10.05
C ALA A 69 -19.93 21.21 8.92
N TYR A 70 -18.62 21.16 8.83
CA TYR A 70 -17.88 20.21 8.00
C TYR A 70 -17.09 19.25 8.88
N LEU A 71 -17.05 17.97 8.50
CA LEU A 71 -16.16 16.96 9.06
C LEU A 71 -15.27 16.44 7.95
N TYR A 72 -13.97 16.63 8.08
CA TYR A 72 -12.95 16.18 7.14
C TYR A 72 -12.34 14.89 7.64
N LEU A 73 -12.35 13.84 6.83
CA LEU A 73 -11.76 12.56 7.14
C LEU A 73 -10.58 12.28 6.20
N SER A 74 -9.49 11.76 6.74
CA SER A 74 -8.33 11.36 5.96
C SER A 74 -7.57 10.25 6.68
N GLY A 75 -7.21 9.18 5.96
CA GLY A 75 -6.30 8.15 6.46
C GLY A 75 -4.83 8.60 6.51
N THR A 76 -4.49 9.70 5.81
CA THR A 76 -3.14 10.28 5.72
C THR A 76 -3.20 11.80 5.75
N PRO A 77 -3.39 12.41 6.94
CA PRO A 77 -3.74 13.83 7.08
C PRO A 77 -2.53 14.79 6.97
N PHE A 78 -1.38 14.36 6.42
CA PHE A 78 -0.13 15.13 6.44
C PHE A 78 -0.25 16.53 5.85
N ARG A 79 -0.97 16.67 4.73
CA ARG A 79 -1.17 17.98 4.09
C ARG A 79 -2.04 18.88 4.96
N ALA A 80 -3.12 18.35 5.50
CA ALA A 80 -4.02 19.12 6.38
C ALA A 80 -3.30 19.61 7.64
N ILE A 81 -2.43 18.77 8.23
CA ILE A 81 -1.62 19.12 9.40
C ILE A 81 -0.54 20.16 9.01
N SER A 82 0.18 19.96 7.90
CA SER A 82 1.31 20.80 7.50
C SER A 82 0.88 22.13 6.88
N SER A 83 -0.31 22.23 6.30
CA SER A 83 -0.81 23.45 5.65
C SER A 83 -1.20 24.55 6.63
N GLY A 84 -1.43 24.21 7.90
CA GLY A 84 -1.97 25.13 8.90
C GLY A 84 -3.42 25.55 8.63
N GLU A 85 -4.14 24.79 7.81
CA GLU A 85 -5.56 25.03 7.47
C GLU A 85 -6.47 24.81 8.69
N PHE A 86 -6.07 23.87 9.56
CA PHE A 86 -6.77 23.57 10.80
C PHE A 86 -5.89 23.94 12.00
N ILE A 87 -6.49 24.46 13.03
CA ILE A 87 -5.83 24.60 14.33
C ILE A 87 -5.82 23.25 15.06
N GLU A 88 -4.82 23.03 15.92
CA GLU A 88 -4.57 21.74 16.56
C GLU A 88 -5.80 21.22 17.32
N GLU A 89 -6.55 22.09 17.98
CA GLU A 89 -7.76 21.75 18.74
C GLU A 89 -8.92 21.26 17.87
N GLN A 90 -8.84 21.47 16.55
CA GLN A 90 -9.83 20.98 15.56
C GLN A 90 -9.46 19.64 14.97
N ILE A 91 -8.25 19.14 15.25
CA ILE A 91 -7.74 17.88 14.67
C ILE A 91 -7.84 16.77 15.71
N TYR A 92 -8.63 15.72 15.39
CA TYR A 92 -8.56 14.47 16.11
C TYR A 92 -7.72 13.49 15.31
N ASN A 93 -6.59 13.09 15.89
CA ASN A 93 -5.66 12.15 15.26
C ASN A 93 -5.69 10.80 15.99
N TRP A 94 -5.88 9.72 15.23
CA TRP A 94 -5.86 8.35 15.73
C TRP A 94 -5.04 7.48 14.78
N THR A 95 -3.85 7.14 15.21
CA THR A 95 -2.85 6.47 14.38
C THR A 95 -2.91 4.95 14.52
N TYR A 96 -2.21 4.25 13.62
CA TYR A 96 -1.97 2.81 13.75
C TYR A 96 -1.35 2.45 15.12
N SER A 97 -0.38 3.24 15.61
CA SER A 97 0.23 3.02 16.92
C SER A 97 -0.76 3.14 18.06
N ASP A 98 -1.68 4.12 17.97
CA ASP A 98 -2.72 4.32 19.00
C ASP A 98 -3.71 3.15 19.00
N GLU A 99 -4.11 2.63 17.84
CA GLU A 99 -4.94 1.42 17.73
C GLU A 99 -4.28 0.19 18.37
N GLN A 100 -3.00 -0.07 18.04
CA GLN A 100 -2.29 -1.22 18.58
C GLN A 100 -2.05 -1.06 20.09
N GLN A 101 -1.72 0.15 20.55
CA GLN A 101 -1.60 0.46 21.97
C GLN A 101 -2.93 0.22 22.71
N ALA A 102 -4.04 0.72 22.17
CA ALA A 102 -5.38 0.51 22.73
C ALA A 102 -5.75 -0.97 22.76
N LYS A 103 -5.38 -1.73 21.72
CA LYS A 103 -5.58 -3.18 21.65
C LYS A 103 -4.83 -3.91 22.75
N GLU A 104 -3.55 -3.58 22.98
CA GLU A 104 -2.68 -4.23 23.97
C GLU A 104 -3.04 -3.83 25.42
N ALA A 105 -3.44 -2.57 25.61
CA ALA A 105 -3.79 -2.01 26.94
C ALA A 105 -5.23 -2.30 27.38
N TRP A 106 -6.05 -2.97 26.54
CA TRP A 106 -7.45 -3.22 26.87
C TRP A 106 -7.60 -4.10 28.11
N SER A 107 -8.23 -3.56 29.13
CA SER A 107 -8.40 -4.22 30.44
C SER A 107 -9.85 -4.25 30.95
N SER A 108 -10.81 -3.86 30.09
CA SER A 108 -12.24 -3.92 30.43
C SER A 108 -12.77 -5.36 30.39
N ASP A 109 -13.81 -5.63 31.17
CA ASP A 109 -14.58 -6.88 31.09
C ASP A 109 -15.40 -7.01 29.78
N GLU A 110 -15.55 -5.90 29.04
CA GLU A 110 -16.19 -5.88 27.73
C GLU A 110 -15.26 -6.42 26.64
N PRO A 111 -15.82 -6.97 25.55
CA PRO A 111 -15.01 -7.42 24.42
C PRO A 111 -14.13 -6.28 23.86
N ASN A 112 -12.86 -6.60 23.62
CA ASN A 112 -11.92 -5.64 23.07
C ASN A 112 -12.33 -5.25 21.63
N PRO A 113 -12.72 -4.00 21.34
CA PRO A 113 -13.17 -3.57 20.03
C PRO A 113 -12.05 -3.58 18.97
N TYR A 114 -10.79 -3.59 19.42
CA TYR A 114 -9.61 -3.63 18.55
C TYR A 114 -9.08 -5.06 18.34
N ALA A 115 -9.66 -6.08 18.96
CA ALA A 115 -9.16 -7.45 18.92
C ALA A 115 -8.96 -7.99 17.50
N GLN A 116 -9.84 -7.61 16.57
CA GLN A 116 -9.86 -8.08 15.20
C GLN A 116 -8.79 -7.43 14.31
N LEU A 117 -8.24 -6.28 14.72
CA LEU A 117 -7.23 -5.55 13.92
C LEU A 117 -5.93 -6.36 13.88
N PRO A 118 -5.41 -6.72 12.69
CA PRO A 118 -4.16 -7.45 12.59
C PRO A 118 -2.97 -6.56 12.97
N LYS A 119 -1.96 -7.17 13.61
CA LYS A 119 -0.66 -6.52 13.78
C LYS A 119 0.10 -6.59 12.47
N MET A 120 0.63 -5.47 12.02
CA MET A 120 1.43 -5.37 10.81
C MET A 120 2.90 -5.63 11.12
N VAL A 121 3.56 -6.40 10.27
CA VAL A 121 5.00 -6.66 10.32
C VAL A 121 5.60 -6.25 8.97
N MET A 122 6.61 -5.40 8.99
CA MET A 122 7.34 -4.99 7.80
C MET A 122 8.65 -5.78 7.69
N LEU A 123 8.88 -6.36 6.53
CA LEU A 123 10.15 -7.02 6.19
C LEU A 123 10.78 -6.30 5.00
N THR A 124 12.02 -5.87 5.17
CA THR A 124 12.78 -5.22 4.12
C THR A 124 13.99 -6.06 3.75
N TYR A 125 14.23 -6.19 2.45
CA TYR A 125 15.27 -7.05 1.90
C TYR A 125 16.21 -6.25 1.01
N GLN A 126 17.51 -6.34 1.31
CA GLN A 126 18.53 -5.92 0.37
C GLN A 126 18.67 -6.99 -0.71
N LEU A 127 18.53 -6.59 -1.97
CA LEU A 127 18.71 -7.50 -3.09
C LEU A 127 20.20 -7.75 -3.36
N PRO A 128 20.57 -8.95 -3.88
CA PRO A 128 21.93 -9.24 -4.34
C PRO A 128 22.41 -8.27 -5.44
N ASP A 129 23.69 -8.00 -5.49
CA ASP A 129 24.29 -7.13 -6.49
C ASP A 129 24.00 -7.58 -7.92
N SER A 130 24.01 -8.90 -8.18
CA SER A 130 23.63 -9.51 -9.47
C SER A 130 22.19 -9.25 -9.92
N ILE A 131 21.35 -8.76 -9.03
CA ILE A 131 19.98 -8.31 -9.33
C ILE A 131 19.91 -6.78 -9.37
N ARG A 132 20.71 -6.08 -8.55
CA ARG A 132 20.68 -4.61 -8.39
C ARG A 132 21.36 -3.86 -9.52
N GLU A 133 22.40 -4.43 -10.14
CA GLU A 133 23.25 -3.76 -11.14
C GLU A 133 22.51 -2.99 -12.25
N ILE A 134 21.30 -3.45 -12.60
CA ILE A 134 20.48 -2.82 -13.65
C ILE A 134 19.80 -1.54 -13.16
N ALA A 135 19.40 -1.49 -11.92
CA ALA A 135 18.61 -0.39 -11.38
C ALA A 135 19.46 0.63 -10.59
N GLU A 136 20.77 0.43 -10.49
CA GLU A 136 21.72 1.37 -9.88
C GLU A 136 22.25 2.43 -10.85
N GLN A 137 21.86 2.38 -12.12
CA GLN A 137 22.28 3.34 -13.15
C GLN A 137 21.54 4.68 -13.09
N GLY A 138 20.62 4.87 -12.14
CA GLY A 138 19.89 6.11 -11.91
C GLY A 138 20.74 7.21 -11.24
N GLU A 139 20.24 8.45 -11.24
CA GLU A 139 20.93 9.66 -10.76
C GLU A 139 21.34 9.65 -9.27
N PHE A 140 20.97 8.65 -8.47
CA PHE A 140 21.10 8.67 -7.01
C PHE A 140 21.85 7.47 -6.38
N ASP A 141 22.50 6.61 -7.14
CA ASP A 141 23.15 5.37 -6.64
C ASP A 141 22.22 4.49 -5.74
N GLU A 142 20.91 4.73 -5.77
CA GLU A 142 19.92 3.94 -5.05
C GLU A 142 19.18 2.99 -5.99
N PHE A 143 18.82 1.80 -5.49
CA PHE A 143 18.05 0.82 -6.23
C PHE A 143 16.64 1.35 -6.57
N ASP A 144 16.36 1.50 -7.87
CA ASP A 144 15.08 2.02 -8.37
C ASP A 144 14.13 0.88 -8.77
N LEU A 145 13.08 0.68 -7.96
CA LEU A 145 12.05 -0.34 -8.25
C LEU A 145 11.24 -0.02 -9.50
N ASN A 146 11.04 1.27 -9.84
CA ASN A 146 10.29 1.64 -11.04
C ASN A 146 11.06 1.28 -12.30
N GLU A 147 12.38 1.48 -12.28
CA GLU A 147 13.28 1.05 -13.36
C GLU A 147 13.36 -0.47 -13.42
N PHE A 148 13.56 -1.12 -12.27
CA PHE A 148 13.66 -2.58 -12.22
C PHE A 148 12.42 -3.30 -12.74
N PHE A 149 11.23 -2.78 -12.45
CA PHE A 149 9.96 -3.32 -12.93
C PHE A 149 9.40 -2.53 -14.12
N SER A 150 10.25 -1.80 -14.87
CA SER A 150 9.84 -1.13 -16.11
C SER A 150 9.37 -2.16 -17.14
N ALA A 151 8.32 -1.82 -17.85
CA ALA A 151 7.71 -2.72 -18.84
C ALA A 151 7.07 -1.92 -19.97
N GLU A 152 7.18 -2.46 -21.17
CA GLU A 152 6.48 -2.00 -22.36
C GLU A 152 5.44 -3.05 -22.78
N ASP A 153 4.21 -2.64 -23.03
CA ASP A 153 3.06 -3.47 -23.30
C ASP A 153 2.79 -4.49 -22.17
N ASP A 154 3.26 -5.73 -22.33
CA ASP A 154 3.13 -6.83 -21.37
C ASP A 154 4.46 -7.56 -21.11
N THR A 155 5.58 -6.88 -21.39
CA THR A 155 6.92 -7.46 -21.27
C THR A 155 7.81 -6.55 -20.43
N PHE A 156 8.51 -7.12 -19.44
CA PHE A 156 9.51 -6.37 -18.69
C PHE A 156 10.73 -6.07 -19.58
N GLU A 157 11.27 -4.85 -19.47
CA GLU A 157 12.53 -4.47 -20.11
C GLU A 157 13.69 -5.32 -19.59
N HIS A 158 13.63 -5.67 -18.31
CA HIS A 158 14.63 -6.46 -17.59
C HIS A 158 14.07 -7.83 -17.14
N GLU A 159 13.33 -8.53 -17.99
CA GLU A 159 12.61 -9.76 -17.62
C GLU A 159 13.49 -10.83 -16.98
N GLU A 160 14.76 -10.99 -17.43
CA GLU A 160 15.68 -11.96 -16.83
C GLU A 160 15.95 -11.65 -15.35
N TYR A 161 16.08 -10.39 -14.99
CA TYR A 161 16.35 -9.97 -13.62
C TYR A 161 15.10 -10.02 -12.75
N VAL A 162 13.95 -9.69 -13.30
CA VAL A 162 12.65 -9.90 -12.63
C VAL A 162 12.43 -11.41 -12.38
N GLN A 163 12.84 -12.28 -13.31
CA GLN A 163 12.80 -13.73 -13.08
C GLN A 163 13.75 -14.15 -11.95
N LYS A 164 14.98 -13.65 -11.90
CA LYS A 164 15.91 -13.90 -10.79
C LYS A 164 15.33 -13.46 -9.45
N TRP A 165 14.64 -12.31 -9.44
CA TRP A 165 13.94 -11.83 -8.25
C TRP A 165 12.77 -12.76 -7.87
N LEU A 166 11.95 -13.23 -8.81
CA LEU A 166 10.91 -14.23 -8.55
C LEU A 166 11.49 -15.53 -7.96
N ASP A 167 12.64 -15.96 -8.48
CA ASP A 167 13.35 -17.15 -7.96
C ASP A 167 13.84 -16.90 -6.53
N LEU A 168 14.34 -15.70 -6.24
CA LEU A 168 14.79 -15.30 -4.91
C LEU A 168 13.65 -15.33 -3.90
N ILE A 169 12.51 -14.70 -4.20
CA ILE A 169 11.39 -14.60 -3.24
C ILE A 169 10.73 -15.95 -2.94
N ARG A 170 10.87 -16.94 -3.83
CA ARG A 170 10.43 -18.33 -3.59
C ARG A 170 11.54 -19.22 -2.99
N GLY A 171 12.71 -18.67 -2.66
CA GLY A 171 13.81 -19.37 -2.01
C GLY A 171 14.64 -20.27 -2.94
N SER A 172 14.57 -20.07 -4.25
CA SER A 172 15.47 -20.71 -5.21
C SER A 172 16.75 -19.92 -5.32
N TYR A 173 17.74 -20.28 -4.48
CA TYR A 173 19.02 -19.59 -4.44
C TYR A 173 20.02 -20.28 -5.38
N THR A 174 20.68 -19.49 -6.24
CA THR A 174 21.87 -19.94 -6.97
C THR A 174 23.11 -19.85 -6.07
N GLU A 175 24.18 -20.59 -6.42
CA GLU A 175 25.46 -20.52 -5.67
C GLU A 175 26.03 -19.11 -5.62
N ASN A 176 25.87 -18.32 -6.70
CA ASN A 176 26.30 -16.93 -6.74
C ASN A 176 25.54 -16.06 -5.74
N ILE A 177 24.21 -16.18 -5.69
CA ILE A 177 23.36 -15.45 -4.73
C ILE A 177 23.73 -15.80 -3.29
N VAL A 178 23.97 -17.09 -3.00
CA VAL A 178 24.40 -17.54 -1.67
C VAL A 178 25.72 -16.87 -1.27
N THR A 179 26.64 -16.74 -2.21
CA THR A 179 27.94 -16.12 -1.98
C THR A 179 27.84 -14.60 -1.81
N GLU A 180 27.09 -13.92 -2.68
CA GLU A 180 26.88 -12.46 -2.65
C GLU A 180 26.20 -12.00 -1.35
N LEU A 181 25.15 -12.70 -0.93
CA LEU A 181 24.44 -12.40 0.30
C LEU A 181 25.15 -12.90 1.57
N LYS A 182 26.37 -13.49 1.44
CA LYS A 182 27.09 -14.09 2.57
C LYS A 182 26.21 -14.99 3.42
N LEU A 183 25.29 -15.71 2.77
CA LEU A 183 24.36 -16.60 3.44
C LEU A 183 25.14 -17.73 4.11
N GLY A 184 25.02 -17.80 5.43
CA GLY A 184 25.51 -18.93 6.21
C GLY A 184 24.62 -20.17 5.99
N THR A 185 24.45 -20.97 7.02
CA THR A 185 23.57 -22.14 7.00
C THR A 185 22.08 -21.77 7.03
N GLU A 186 21.75 -20.56 7.47
CA GLU A 186 20.37 -20.07 7.56
C GLU A 186 20.06 -19.16 6.35
N LYS A 187 19.02 -19.52 5.61
CA LYS A 187 18.51 -18.71 4.51
C LYS A 187 17.54 -17.66 5.04
N PRO A 188 17.52 -16.44 4.44
CA PRO A 188 16.55 -15.42 4.84
C PRO A 188 15.13 -15.92 4.61
N PRO A 189 14.19 -15.56 5.49
CA PRO A 189 12.80 -15.90 5.34
C PRO A 189 12.15 -15.06 4.22
N MET A 190 12.30 -15.49 2.99
CA MET A 190 11.67 -14.83 1.84
C MET A 190 10.16 -15.09 1.80
N PRO A 191 9.35 -14.17 1.22
CA PRO A 191 7.89 -14.23 1.28
C PRO A 191 7.30 -15.59 0.93
N PHE A 192 7.77 -16.21 -0.14
CA PHE A 192 7.22 -17.47 -0.64
C PHE A 192 8.13 -18.68 -0.40
N SER A 193 9.16 -18.56 0.43
CA SER A 193 10.07 -19.68 0.78
C SER A 193 9.86 -20.18 2.20
N ASP A 194 9.41 -19.34 3.10
CA ASP A 194 9.27 -19.66 4.52
C ASP A 194 7.86 -20.15 4.82
N SER A 195 7.76 -21.33 5.42
CA SER A 195 6.48 -21.93 5.80
C SER A 195 5.66 -21.08 6.78
N ARG A 196 6.35 -20.25 7.57
CA ARG A 196 5.70 -19.31 8.50
C ARG A 196 4.90 -18.23 7.75
N PHE A 197 5.34 -17.81 6.56
CA PHE A 197 4.64 -16.85 5.74
C PHE A 197 3.61 -17.50 4.80
N LEU A 198 3.93 -18.68 4.24
CA LEU A 198 3.08 -19.32 3.23
C LEU A 198 1.65 -19.58 3.72
N SER A 199 1.46 -19.86 5.01
CA SER A 199 0.13 -20.03 5.60
C SER A 199 -0.69 -18.72 5.62
N TYR A 200 -0.01 -17.57 5.67
CA TYR A 200 -0.64 -16.25 5.64
C TYR A 200 -0.75 -15.68 4.22
N LEU A 201 0.20 -16.00 3.31
CA LEU A 201 0.25 -15.41 1.97
C LEU A 201 -0.63 -16.14 0.95
N GLN A 202 -1.84 -16.55 1.37
CA GLN A 202 -2.83 -17.11 0.44
C GLN A 202 -3.40 -16.02 -0.48
N HIS A 203 -3.60 -14.81 0.03
CA HIS A 203 -4.10 -13.68 -0.74
C HIS A 203 -3.15 -12.51 -0.57
N THR A 204 -2.49 -12.12 -1.67
CA THR A 204 -1.49 -11.06 -1.67
C THR A 204 -1.84 -9.95 -2.66
N TYR A 205 -1.42 -8.74 -2.31
CA TYR A 205 -1.51 -7.55 -3.13
C TYR A 205 -0.09 -7.13 -3.56
N TRP A 206 0.16 -7.04 -4.86
CA TRP A 206 1.46 -6.62 -5.39
C TRP A 206 1.33 -5.24 -6.02
N PHE A 207 1.99 -4.28 -5.43
CA PHE A 207 1.90 -2.88 -5.80
C PHE A 207 3.04 -2.53 -6.77
N LEU A 208 2.73 -2.51 -8.07
CA LEU A 208 3.64 -2.35 -9.20
C LEU A 208 3.66 -0.90 -9.72
N PRO A 209 4.72 -0.49 -10.48
CA PRO A 209 4.85 0.89 -10.94
C PRO A 209 3.82 1.30 -12.02
N SER A 210 3.41 0.38 -12.89
CA SER A 210 2.59 0.74 -14.06
C SER A 210 1.61 -0.37 -14.46
N VAL A 211 0.66 -0.03 -15.33
CA VAL A 211 -0.28 -0.99 -15.93
C VAL A 211 0.47 -2.04 -16.77
N ALA A 212 1.48 -1.60 -17.54
CA ALA A 212 2.34 -2.49 -18.33
C ALA A 212 3.07 -3.48 -17.41
N ALA A 213 3.64 -3.01 -16.30
CA ALA A 213 4.29 -3.87 -15.30
C ALA A 213 3.32 -4.91 -14.70
N CYS A 214 2.06 -4.55 -14.42
CA CYS A 214 1.05 -5.48 -13.95
C CYS A 214 0.76 -6.58 -14.99
N LYS A 215 0.62 -6.22 -16.26
CA LYS A 215 0.40 -7.17 -17.35
C LYS A 215 1.62 -8.08 -17.57
N ALA A 216 2.82 -7.48 -17.57
CA ALA A 216 4.08 -8.22 -17.70
C ALA A 216 4.27 -9.24 -16.56
N MET A 217 3.98 -8.83 -15.32
CA MET A 217 4.05 -9.71 -14.15
C MET A 217 3.05 -10.86 -14.26
N ALA A 218 1.81 -10.60 -14.66
CA ALA A 218 0.80 -11.63 -14.85
C ALA A 218 1.23 -12.65 -15.91
N ARG A 219 1.83 -12.18 -17.02
CA ARG A 219 2.39 -13.05 -18.05
C ARG A 219 3.55 -13.88 -17.53
N LEU A 220 4.46 -13.24 -16.78
CA LEU A 220 5.65 -13.89 -16.25
C LEU A 220 5.30 -14.99 -15.23
N LEU A 221 4.37 -14.72 -14.31
CA LEU A 221 3.89 -15.69 -13.31
C LEU A 221 3.26 -16.94 -13.94
N ARG A 222 2.63 -16.81 -15.12
CA ARG A 222 2.01 -17.93 -15.85
C ARG A 222 3.00 -18.78 -16.65
N LYS A 223 4.27 -18.37 -16.76
CA LYS A 223 5.28 -19.18 -17.49
C LYS A 223 5.56 -20.50 -16.77
N PRO A 224 5.85 -21.60 -17.52
CA PRO A 224 6.14 -22.91 -16.90
C PRO A 224 7.28 -22.91 -15.89
N VAL A 225 8.27 -22.02 -16.05
CA VAL A 225 9.39 -21.85 -15.09
C VAL A 225 8.88 -21.38 -13.73
N ASN A 226 7.74 -20.70 -13.68
CA ASN A 226 7.10 -20.17 -12.48
C ASN A 226 5.96 -21.06 -11.97
N ARG A 227 6.00 -22.37 -12.23
CA ARG A 227 5.00 -23.36 -11.81
C ARG A 227 4.66 -23.28 -10.31
N PHE A 228 5.56 -22.79 -9.48
CA PHE A 228 5.30 -22.56 -8.07
C PHE A 228 4.04 -21.71 -7.84
N PHE A 229 3.81 -20.70 -8.70
CA PHE A 229 2.66 -19.81 -8.61
C PHE A 229 1.41 -20.32 -9.31
N SER A 230 1.42 -21.54 -9.88
CA SER A 230 0.26 -22.09 -10.60
C SER A 230 -0.97 -22.31 -9.71
N ASP A 231 -0.77 -22.44 -8.40
CA ASP A 231 -1.87 -22.56 -7.41
C ASP A 231 -2.54 -21.22 -7.09
N TYR A 232 -1.95 -20.12 -7.55
CA TYR A 232 -2.49 -18.77 -7.34
C TYR A 232 -3.27 -18.29 -8.55
N GLU A 233 -4.50 -17.85 -8.35
CA GLU A 233 -5.22 -17.09 -9.38
C GLU A 233 -4.62 -15.67 -9.44
N VAL A 234 -4.15 -15.28 -10.63
CA VAL A 234 -3.48 -13.98 -10.86
C VAL A 234 -4.45 -13.00 -11.49
N ILE A 235 -4.77 -11.95 -10.74
CA ILE A 235 -5.73 -10.90 -11.12
C ILE A 235 -4.97 -9.61 -11.46
N VAL A 236 -5.22 -9.03 -12.63
CA VAL A 236 -4.71 -7.71 -13.00
C VAL A 236 -5.79 -6.67 -12.72
N ALA A 237 -5.64 -5.95 -11.61
CA ALA A 237 -6.53 -4.87 -11.18
C ALA A 237 -5.90 -3.50 -11.53
N ALA A 238 -5.59 -3.28 -12.81
CA ALA A 238 -4.93 -2.09 -13.32
C ALA A 238 -5.50 -1.67 -14.68
N GLY A 239 -5.32 -0.41 -15.05
CA GLY A 239 -5.79 0.13 -16.32
C GLY A 239 -7.32 0.39 -16.38
N ASN A 240 -7.81 0.95 -17.48
CA ASN A 240 -9.21 1.35 -17.61
C ASN A 240 -10.18 0.17 -17.64
N GLU A 241 -9.72 -0.98 -18.07
CA GLU A 241 -10.52 -2.22 -18.15
C GLU A 241 -10.92 -2.76 -16.77
N ALA A 242 -10.14 -2.47 -15.73
CA ALA A 242 -10.42 -2.91 -14.37
C ALA A 242 -11.60 -2.18 -13.69
N GLY A 243 -12.20 -1.16 -14.33
CA GLY A 243 -13.26 -0.35 -13.72
C GLY A 243 -12.74 0.59 -12.62
N MET A 244 -13.65 1.21 -11.86
CA MET A 244 -13.33 2.07 -10.71
C MET A 244 -14.18 1.71 -9.50
N GLY A 245 -13.66 1.94 -8.28
CA GLY A 245 -14.38 1.69 -7.03
C GLY A 245 -14.85 0.25 -6.91
N ALA A 246 -16.13 0.03 -6.64
CA ALA A 246 -16.74 -1.29 -6.45
C ALA A 246 -16.52 -2.23 -7.66
N LYS A 247 -16.53 -1.71 -8.89
CA LYS A 247 -16.32 -2.51 -10.11
C LYS A 247 -14.89 -3.04 -10.24
N ALA A 248 -13.89 -2.35 -9.68
CA ALA A 248 -12.52 -2.82 -9.67
C ALA A 248 -12.29 -3.96 -8.65
N VAL A 249 -13.18 -4.08 -7.69
CA VAL A 249 -13.10 -5.06 -6.60
C VAL A 249 -13.79 -6.38 -6.97
N GLU A 250 -14.86 -6.34 -7.77
CA GLU A 250 -15.62 -7.54 -8.19
C GLU A 250 -14.72 -8.66 -8.73
N PRO A 251 -13.81 -8.42 -9.71
CA PRO A 251 -12.96 -9.49 -10.24
C PRO A 251 -12.05 -10.13 -9.19
N VAL A 252 -11.66 -9.37 -8.15
CA VAL A 252 -10.83 -9.88 -7.07
C VAL A 252 -11.64 -10.83 -6.18
N TYR A 253 -12.87 -10.46 -5.81
CA TYR A 253 -13.74 -11.34 -5.02
C TYR A 253 -14.20 -12.56 -5.80
N ASP A 254 -14.49 -12.42 -7.09
CA ASP A 254 -14.88 -13.53 -7.96
C ASP A 254 -13.75 -14.58 -8.05
N ALA A 255 -12.50 -14.13 -8.22
CA ALA A 255 -11.33 -15.00 -8.22
C ALA A 255 -11.05 -15.61 -6.85
N MET A 256 -11.32 -14.90 -5.75
CA MET A 256 -11.17 -15.43 -4.40
C MET A 256 -12.20 -16.53 -4.10
N GLY A 257 -13.45 -16.39 -4.55
CA GLY A 257 -14.53 -17.32 -4.27
C GLY A 257 -14.68 -17.62 -2.77
N ASP A 258 -14.25 -18.83 -2.33
CA ASP A 258 -14.09 -19.15 -0.90
C ASP A 258 -12.63 -18.85 -0.48
N PRO A 259 -12.37 -17.69 0.18
CA PRO A 259 -11.00 -17.25 0.46
C PRO A 259 -10.22 -18.17 1.41
N GLN A 260 -10.89 -19.08 2.11
CA GLN A 260 -10.19 -20.05 2.96
C GLN A 260 -9.65 -21.25 2.19
N LYS A 261 -10.06 -21.42 0.92
CA LYS A 261 -9.70 -22.57 0.07
C LYS A 261 -8.90 -22.19 -1.17
N THR A 262 -8.83 -20.91 -1.48
CA THR A 262 -8.19 -20.39 -2.70
C THR A 262 -6.93 -19.61 -2.38
N LYS A 263 -6.15 -19.31 -3.43
CA LYS A 263 -4.99 -18.44 -3.34
C LYS A 263 -5.02 -17.46 -4.49
N THR A 264 -4.77 -16.17 -4.19
CA THR A 264 -4.76 -15.12 -5.22
C THR A 264 -3.56 -14.21 -5.12
N ILE A 265 -3.10 -13.72 -6.26
CA ILE A 265 -2.16 -12.63 -6.40
C ILE A 265 -2.86 -11.50 -7.15
N THR A 266 -3.10 -10.38 -6.48
CA THR A 266 -3.70 -9.20 -7.10
C THR A 266 -2.61 -8.22 -7.49
N LEU A 267 -2.48 -7.92 -8.77
CA LEU A 267 -1.50 -7.00 -9.34
C LEU A 267 -2.17 -5.66 -9.61
N SER A 268 -1.64 -4.59 -9.03
CA SER A 268 -2.20 -3.24 -9.21
C SER A 268 -1.13 -2.16 -9.15
N CYS A 269 -1.38 -1.02 -9.79
CA CYS A 269 -0.48 0.13 -9.81
C CYS A 269 -1.10 1.42 -9.23
N GLY A 270 -2.23 1.30 -8.49
CA GLY A 270 -2.88 2.45 -7.86
C GLY A 270 -4.37 2.30 -7.63
N LYS A 271 -5.13 1.69 -8.54
CA LYS A 271 -6.61 1.64 -8.48
C LYS A 271 -7.21 1.05 -7.19
N LEU A 272 -6.51 0.15 -6.54
CA LEU A 272 -6.95 -0.50 -5.30
C LEU A 272 -6.20 0.01 -4.06
N SER A 273 -5.39 1.07 -4.21
CA SER A 273 -4.65 1.65 -3.08
C SER A 273 -5.55 2.50 -2.18
N THR A 274 -6.67 3.00 -2.68
CA THR A 274 -7.61 3.83 -1.92
C THR A 274 -9.06 3.40 -2.11
N GLY A 275 -9.93 3.72 -1.15
CA GLY A 275 -11.38 3.56 -1.26
C GLY A 275 -11.90 2.11 -1.36
N VAL A 276 -11.06 1.10 -1.15
CA VAL A 276 -11.47 -0.31 -1.21
C VAL A 276 -11.02 -1.10 0.02
N THR A 277 -11.80 -2.11 0.40
CA THR A 277 -11.47 -3.02 1.50
C THR A 277 -11.58 -4.45 1.02
N ILE A 278 -10.45 -5.17 0.99
CA ILE A 278 -10.40 -6.58 0.65
C ILE A 278 -9.82 -7.34 1.85
N LYS A 279 -10.71 -7.84 2.69
CA LYS A 279 -10.39 -8.45 3.98
C LYS A 279 -9.37 -9.59 3.91
N PRO A 280 -9.40 -10.51 2.89
CA PRO A 280 -8.47 -11.63 2.82
C PRO A 280 -7.02 -11.25 2.46
N TRP A 281 -6.72 -10.04 2.00
CA TRP A 281 -5.32 -9.67 1.76
C TRP A 281 -4.52 -9.66 3.06
N THR A 282 -3.52 -10.53 3.13
CA THR A 282 -2.67 -10.71 4.31
C THR A 282 -1.24 -10.25 4.11
N GLY A 283 -0.83 -10.03 2.86
CA GLY A 283 0.49 -9.53 2.51
C GLY A 283 0.48 -8.60 1.31
N ILE A 284 1.31 -7.56 1.39
CA ILE A 284 1.59 -6.66 0.26
C ILE A 284 3.06 -6.72 -0.09
N LEU A 285 3.36 -6.79 -1.39
CA LEU A 285 4.70 -6.60 -1.94
C LEU A 285 4.78 -5.18 -2.53
N MET A 286 5.66 -4.36 -1.98
CA MET A 286 5.93 -2.99 -2.43
C MET A 286 6.96 -3.04 -3.55
N LEU A 287 6.50 -3.05 -4.80
CA LEU A 287 7.30 -3.23 -6.01
C LEU A 287 7.42 -1.94 -6.84
N ARG A 288 7.15 -0.82 -6.22
CA ARG A 288 7.34 0.51 -6.82
C ARG A 288 7.94 1.49 -5.82
N ASN A 289 8.60 2.50 -6.35
CA ASN A 289 9.00 3.64 -5.56
C ASN A 289 7.79 4.53 -5.31
N SER A 290 7.52 4.83 -4.05
CA SER A 290 6.52 5.83 -3.68
C SER A 290 7.23 7.14 -3.37
N SER A 291 6.76 8.22 -3.97
CA SER A 291 7.32 9.57 -3.78
C SER A 291 6.94 10.17 -2.43
N SER A 292 5.85 9.70 -1.81
CA SER A 292 5.38 10.20 -0.54
C SER A 292 5.03 9.08 0.44
N PRO A 293 5.20 9.32 1.75
CA PRO A 293 4.77 8.39 2.79
C PRO A 293 3.26 8.16 2.78
N GLU A 294 2.47 9.13 2.31
CA GLU A 294 1.03 8.98 2.12
C GLU A 294 0.71 7.82 1.18
N THR A 295 1.21 7.87 -0.05
CA THR A 295 0.98 6.82 -1.06
C THR A 295 1.50 5.46 -0.57
N TYR A 296 2.66 5.45 0.07
CA TYR A 296 3.25 4.23 0.62
C TYR A 296 2.33 3.58 1.65
N PHE A 297 1.94 4.33 2.69
CA PHE A 297 1.13 3.78 3.77
C PHE A 297 -0.34 3.57 3.40
N GLN A 298 -0.89 4.35 2.47
CA GLN A 298 -2.20 4.04 1.89
C GLN A 298 -2.24 2.65 1.25
N ALA A 299 -1.17 2.28 0.52
CA ALA A 299 -1.04 0.94 -0.03
C ALA A 299 -0.79 -0.10 1.07
N ALA A 300 0.16 0.14 1.98
CA ALA A 300 0.52 -0.77 3.05
C ALA A 300 -0.68 -1.12 3.95
N PHE A 301 -1.50 -0.13 4.32
CA PHE A 301 -2.66 -0.35 5.18
C PHE A 301 -3.82 -1.11 4.51
N ARG A 302 -3.77 -1.39 3.20
CA ARG A 302 -4.76 -2.27 2.55
C ARG A 302 -4.80 -3.68 3.15
N VAL A 303 -3.67 -4.16 3.68
CA VAL A 303 -3.62 -5.49 4.32
C VAL A 303 -4.03 -5.48 5.79
N GLN A 304 -4.25 -4.30 6.39
CA GLN A 304 -4.63 -4.16 7.80
C GLN A 304 -6.12 -4.41 8.07
N SER A 305 -6.97 -4.52 7.05
CA SER A 305 -8.40 -4.74 7.23
C SER A 305 -8.67 -6.03 8.03
N PRO A 306 -9.52 -6.01 9.06
CA PRO A 306 -9.87 -7.21 9.82
C PRO A 306 -10.46 -8.30 8.95
N TRP A 307 -10.07 -9.54 9.18
CA TRP A 307 -10.65 -10.72 8.54
C TRP A 307 -11.02 -11.75 9.58
N THR A 308 -12.32 -11.96 9.75
CA THR A 308 -12.91 -12.84 10.75
C THR A 308 -13.93 -13.76 10.11
N THR A 309 -14.21 -14.87 10.77
CA THR A 309 -15.32 -15.79 10.46
C THR A 309 -16.06 -16.13 11.74
N ARG A 310 -17.11 -16.95 11.64
CA ARG A 310 -17.78 -17.52 12.80
C ARG A 310 -17.58 -19.02 12.81
N ASP A 311 -17.34 -19.57 14.00
CA ASP A 311 -17.29 -21.02 14.22
C ASP A 311 -18.69 -21.64 14.25
N GLU A 312 -18.75 -22.95 14.43
CA GLU A 312 -20.00 -23.72 14.50
C GLU A 312 -20.91 -23.31 15.68
N TRP A 313 -20.35 -22.67 16.71
CA TRP A 313 -21.09 -22.16 17.89
C TRP A 313 -21.45 -20.69 17.75
N GLY A 314 -21.12 -20.05 16.62
CA GLY A 314 -21.40 -18.64 16.37
C GLY A 314 -20.37 -17.67 16.98
N SER A 315 -19.31 -18.18 17.59
CA SER A 315 -18.24 -17.36 18.14
C SER A 315 -17.36 -16.80 17.01
N GLU A 316 -16.87 -15.58 17.20
CA GLU A 316 -16.00 -14.94 16.21
C GLU A 316 -14.58 -15.50 16.26
N VAL A 317 -14.06 -15.87 15.10
CA VAL A 317 -12.70 -16.39 14.92
C VAL A 317 -11.91 -15.43 14.05
N ILE A 318 -10.77 -14.96 14.56
CA ILE A 318 -9.85 -14.07 13.83
C ILE A 318 -9.01 -14.92 12.88
N LEU A 319 -9.20 -14.74 11.56
CA LEU A 319 -8.44 -15.45 10.52
C LEU A 319 -7.11 -14.77 10.22
N LYS A 320 -7.00 -13.46 10.48
CA LYS A 320 -5.83 -12.63 10.17
C LYS A 320 -5.34 -11.90 11.43
N PRO A 321 -4.59 -12.57 12.32
CA PRO A 321 -3.97 -11.89 13.47
C PRO A 321 -2.76 -11.03 13.09
N LEU A 322 -2.09 -11.37 11.98
CA LEU A 322 -0.91 -10.68 11.43
C LEU A 322 -1.14 -10.34 9.96
N CYS A 323 -0.52 -9.25 9.51
CA CYS A 323 -0.39 -8.93 8.10
C CYS A 323 1.03 -8.43 7.81
N TYR A 324 1.46 -8.55 6.55
CA TYR A 324 2.86 -8.36 6.19
C TYR A 324 3.03 -7.33 5.09
N VAL A 325 4.06 -6.50 5.22
CA VAL A 325 4.57 -5.61 4.18
C VAL A 325 5.97 -6.09 3.80
N PHE A 326 6.17 -6.41 2.54
CA PHE A 326 7.47 -6.82 2.00
C PHE A 326 7.99 -5.73 1.08
N ASP A 327 9.19 -5.22 1.37
CA ASP A 327 9.83 -4.17 0.59
C ASP A 327 11.27 -4.60 0.20
N PHE A 328 11.66 -4.29 -1.03
CA PHE A 328 12.95 -4.69 -1.59
C PHE A 328 13.89 -3.49 -1.80
N ALA A 329 13.57 -2.34 -1.21
CA ALA A 329 14.39 -1.14 -1.17
C ALA A 329 14.51 -0.62 0.28
N PRO A 330 15.32 -1.25 1.16
CA PRO A 330 15.35 -1.02 2.60
C PRO A 330 15.52 0.45 3.00
N ASN A 331 16.48 1.14 2.39
CA ASN A 331 16.78 2.54 2.72
C ASN A 331 15.55 3.44 2.46
N ARG A 332 14.85 3.18 1.36
CA ARG A 332 13.66 3.92 1.00
C ARG A 332 12.48 3.58 1.90
N ALA A 333 12.27 2.31 2.20
CA ALA A 333 11.24 1.87 3.13
C ALA A 333 11.42 2.51 4.52
N LEU A 334 12.63 2.52 5.05
CA LEU A 334 12.95 3.16 6.33
C LEU A 334 12.73 4.69 6.28
N LYS A 335 13.06 5.33 5.16
CA LYS A 335 12.79 6.76 4.96
C LYS A 335 11.27 7.05 4.98
N GLN A 336 10.45 6.23 4.32
CA GLN A 336 8.99 6.37 4.36
C GLN A 336 8.44 6.21 5.78
N VAL A 337 8.96 5.24 6.54
CA VAL A 337 8.60 5.05 7.95
C VAL A 337 8.97 6.25 8.80
N GLN A 338 10.18 6.79 8.62
CA GLN A 338 10.65 7.97 9.34
C GLN A 338 9.78 9.19 9.03
N GLU A 339 9.52 9.48 7.77
CA GLU A 339 8.71 10.61 7.34
C GLU A 339 7.26 10.47 7.84
N TYR A 340 6.68 9.26 7.74
CA TYR A 340 5.33 8.99 8.23
C TYR A 340 5.23 9.24 9.74
N SER A 341 6.10 8.63 10.52
CA SER A 341 6.07 8.74 11.98
C SER A 341 6.30 10.19 12.47
N CYS A 342 7.19 10.93 11.80
CA CYS A 342 7.47 12.32 12.13
C CYS A 342 6.29 13.26 11.83
N ASN A 343 5.55 12.98 10.76
CA ASN A 343 4.45 13.85 10.32
C ASN A 343 3.14 13.61 11.09
N LEU A 344 2.94 12.41 11.65
CA LEU A 344 1.70 12.10 12.37
C LEU A 344 1.66 12.59 13.81
N ASN A 345 2.78 12.63 14.50
CA ASN A 345 2.81 13.00 15.90
C ASN A 345 3.25 14.46 16.05
N VAL A 346 2.28 15.37 16.18
CA VAL A 346 2.53 16.80 16.32
C VAL A 346 3.03 17.17 17.73
N GLU A 347 2.55 16.46 18.76
CA GLU A 347 2.86 16.74 20.16
C GLU A 347 4.32 16.43 20.55
N GLU A 348 4.89 15.33 20.01
CA GLU A 348 6.28 14.96 20.29
C GLU A 348 7.23 15.72 19.33
N THR A 349 8.14 16.50 19.89
CA THR A 349 9.11 17.30 19.11
C THR A 349 10.38 16.55 18.73
N ASN A 350 10.68 15.43 19.40
CA ASN A 350 11.88 14.65 19.13
C ASN A 350 11.62 13.58 18.06
N PRO A 351 12.23 13.68 16.86
CA PRO A 351 12.03 12.73 15.77
C PRO A 351 12.38 11.26 16.14
N GLU A 352 13.43 11.07 16.92
CA GLU A 352 13.87 9.71 17.33
C GLU A 352 12.81 9.02 18.19
N LYS A 353 12.17 9.76 19.09
CA LYS A 353 11.08 9.23 19.93
C LYS A 353 9.83 8.92 19.12
N LYS A 354 9.52 9.76 18.11
CA LYS A 354 8.40 9.50 17.18
C LYS A 354 8.60 8.20 16.43
N VAL A 355 9.77 8.02 15.85
CA VAL A 355 10.14 6.80 15.12
C VAL A 355 10.14 5.60 16.06
N ALA A 356 10.76 5.71 17.25
CA ALA A 356 10.81 4.62 18.22
C ALA A 356 9.41 4.16 18.65
N LYS A 357 8.51 5.09 18.97
CA LYS A 357 7.11 4.77 19.30
C LYS A 357 6.39 4.06 18.14
N PHE A 358 6.63 4.49 16.91
CA PHE A 358 6.00 3.88 15.76
C PHE A 358 6.50 2.45 15.51
N ILE A 359 7.82 2.22 15.60
CA ILE A 359 8.45 0.91 15.39
C ILE A 359 8.06 -0.09 16.49
N GLU A 360 7.76 0.36 17.70
CA GLU A 360 7.27 -0.49 18.78
C GLU A 360 6.01 -1.26 18.38
N PHE A 361 5.13 -0.62 17.64
CA PHE A 361 3.88 -1.22 17.17
C PHE A 361 3.95 -1.76 15.74
N LEU A 362 4.85 -1.23 14.89
CA LEU A 362 5.15 -1.73 13.55
C LEU A 362 6.56 -2.33 13.54
N PRO A 363 6.75 -3.60 13.92
CA PRO A 363 8.06 -4.24 13.85
C PRO A 363 8.62 -4.21 12.43
N ILE A 364 9.86 -3.72 12.29
CA ILE A 364 10.58 -3.67 11.02
C ILE A 364 11.75 -4.61 11.11
N LEU A 365 11.76 -5.64 10.28
CA LEU A 365 12.84 -6.61 10.16
C LEU A 365 13.60 -6.33 8.87
N ALA A 366 14.82 -5.82 9.00
CA ALA A 366 15.68 -5.52 7.87
C ALA A 366 16.68 -6.66 7.65
N TYR A 367 16.71 -7.18 6.44
CA TYR A 367 17.66 -8.21 6.03
C TYR A 367 18.70 -7.61 5.07
N ASP A 368 19.94 -7.55 5.52
CA ASP A 368 21.09 -6.96 4.82
C ASP A 368 22.00 -7.98 4.11
N GLY A 369 21.56 -9.24 4.05
CA GLY A 369 22.32 -10.32 3.46
C GLY A 369 23.20 -11.09 4.47
N SER A 370 23.39 -10.59 5.69
CA SER A 370 24.25 -11.23 6.70
C SER A 370 23.48 -11.72 7.93
N SER A 371 22.46 -10.98 8.36
CA SER A 371 21.63 -11.29 9.53
C SER A 371 20.28 -10.59 9.44
N MET A 372 19.35 -11.04 10.25
CA MET A 372 18.04 -10.41 10.41
C MET A 372 18.00 -9.71 11.77
#